data_fe6015f24f131ce166e5588271c44093
#
_entry.id   fe6015f24f131ce166e5588271c44093
#
_cell.length_a   1.000
_cell.length_b   1.000
_cell.length_c   1.000
_cell.angle_alpha   90.00
_cell.angle_beta   90.00
_cell.angle_gamma   90.00
#
_symmetry.space_group_name_H-M   'P 1'
#
loop_
_entity.id
_entity.type
_entity.pdbx_description
1 polymer ?
#
loop_
_entity_poly.entity_id
_entity_poly.type
_entity_poly.pdbx_seq_one_letter_code
_entity_poly.pdbx_strand_id
1 'polypeptide(L)'
;MSKTSSLFSALLCTFIWGTTFIAQDTGMDDIGPFTFNAVRFFVGFLAVAPLAFIFERKNISKSVQRNQKEFTNLALLIGLSLFLGSALQQVALLYTDVANAAFFTIFYVPMVPFIIFFMYKKPIHWSIWPSVLLCVMGGYLLTNFYSAT
;
A
#
# COMPACT_ATOMS: atom_id res chain seq x y z
N MET A 1 -17.66 13.76 -5.78
CA MET A 1 -17.80 12.41 -6.37
C MET A 1 -19.01 11.72 -5.73
N SER A 2 -19.79 10.96 -6.50
CA SER A 2 -20.88 10.13 -5.94
C SER A 2 -20.27 8.96 -5.13
N LYS A 3 -21.01 8.46 -4.13
CA LYS A 3 -20.56 7.29 -3.34
C LYS A 3 -20.22 6.08 -4.21
N THR A 4 -20.99 5.87 -5.27
CA THR A 4 -20.80 4.79 -6.25
C THR A 4 -19.50 4.95 -7.03
N SER A 5 -19.17 6.16 -7.48
CA SER A 5 -17.91 6.45 -8.19
C SER A 5 -16.68 6.22 -7.30
N SER A 6 -16.76 6.61 -6.01
CA SER A 6 -15.68 6.37 -5.06
C SER A 6 -15.46 4.87 -4.79
N LEU A 7 -16.56 4.11 -4.68
CA LEU A 7 -16.49 2.66 -4.49
C LEU A 7 -15.89 1.96 -5.71
N PHE A 8 -16.33 2.34 -6.91
CA PHE A 8 -15.78 1.80 -8.16
C PHE A 8 -14.28 2.09 -8.30
N SER A 9 -13.86 3.33 -8.01
CA SER A 9 -12.44 3.71 -8.04
C SER A 9 -11.61 2.91 -7.01
N ALA A 10 -12.16 2.66 -5.82
CA ALA A 10 -11.49 1.85 -4.80
C ALA A 10 -11.34 0.39 -5.25
N LEU A 11 -12.40 -0.22 -5.81
CA LEU A 11 -12.35 -1.59 -6.35
C LEU A 11 -11.35 -1.71 -7.51
N LEU A 12 -11.34 -0.76 -8.42
CA LEU A 12 -10.38 -0.74 -9.53
C LEU A 12 -8.93 -0.63 -9.01
N CYS A 13 -8.70 0.23 -8.03
CA CYS A 13 -7.39 0.41 -7.41
C CYS A 13 -6.91 -0.88 -6.73
N THR A 14 -7.77 -1.57 -5.97
CA THR A 14 -7.43 -2.83 -5.32
C THR A 14 -7.17 -3.96 -6.31
N PHE A 15 -7.92 -4.01 -7.41
CA PHE A 15 -7.69 -4.97 -8.48
C PHE A 15 -6.31 -4.75 -9.14
N ILE A 16 -6.01 -3.51 -9.53
CA ILE A 16 -4.70 -3.16 -10.09
C ILE A 16 -3.58 -3.49 -9.08
N TRP A 17 -3.77 -3.18 -7.81
CA TRP A 17 -2.77 -3.49 -6.80
C TRP A 17 -2.54 -5.00 -6.63
N GLY A 18 -3.60 -5.80 -6.66
CA GLY A 18 -3.47 -7.26 -6.62
C GLY A 18 -2.63 -7.83 -7.76
N THR A 19 -2.80 -7.32 -8.99
CA THR A 19 -2.00 -7.76 -10.15
C THR A 19 -0.53 -7.34 -10.06
N THR A 20 -0.18 -6.31 -9.27
CA THR A 20 1.21 -5.87 -9.15
C THR A 20 2.12 -6.89 -8.46
N PHE A 21 1.59 -7.80 -7.66
CA PHE A 21 2.40 -8.86 -7.04
C PHE A 21 2.98 -9.81 -8.09
N ILE A 22 2.17 -10.21 -9.07
CA ILE A 22 2.61 -11.06 -10.18
C ILE A 22 3.64 -10.32 -11.04
N ALA A 23 3.39 -9.04 -11.34
CA ALA A 23 4.32 -8.22 -12.10
C ALA A 23 5.65 -7.97 -11.35
N GLN A 24 5.62 -7.95 -10.02
CA GLN A 24 6.84 -7.83 -9.20
C GLN A 24 7.67 -9.12 -9.25
N ASP A 25 7.03 -10.27 -9.14
CA ASP A 25 7.65 -11.57 -9.17
C ASP A 25 8.35 -11.80 -10.53
N THR A 26 7.58 -11.78 -11.63
CA THR A 26 8.12 -11.95 -12.99
C THR A 26 9.12 -10.87 -13.41
N GLY A 27 8.93 -9.64 -12.93
CA GLY A 27 9.85 -8.54 -13.26
C GLY A 27 11.21 -8.63 -12.56
N MET A 28 11.34 -9.46 -11.52
CA MET A 28 12.60 -9.66 -10.80
C MET A 28 13.46 -10.80 -11.39
N ASP A 29 12.93 -11.61 -12.30
CA ASP A 29 13.66 -12.72 -12.90
C ASP A 29 14.91 -12.23 -13.66
N ASP A 30 14.81 -11.06 -14.31
CA ASP A 30 15.89 -10.49 -15.13
C ASP A 30 16.66 -9.36 -14.43
N ILE A 31 16.03 -8.68 -13.46
CA ILE A 31 16.61 -7.53 -12.78
C ILE A 31 16.48 -7.68 -11.26
N GLY A 32 17.52 -7.31 -10.53
CA GLY A 32 17.50 -7.43 -9.05
C GLY A 32 16.37 -6.62 -8.40
N PRO A 33 15.93 -7.02 -7.20
CA PRO A 33 14.77 -6.46 -6.50
C PRO A 33 14.87 -4.95 -6.27
N PHE A 34 16.04 -4.44 -5.97
CA PHE A 34 16.25 -3.00 -5.75
C PHE A 34 16.16 -2.20 -7.04
N THR A 35 16.69 -2.73 -8.15
CA THR A 35 16.62 -2.09 -9.46
C THR A 35 15.18 -2.03 -9.95
N PHE A 36 14.44 -3.13 -9.83
CA PHE A 36 13.02 -3.17 -10.17
C PHE A 36 12.23 -2.15 -9.35
N ASN A 37 12.47 -2.09 -8.05
CA ASN A 37 11.78 -1.17 -7.14
C ASN A 37 12.11 0.29 -7.48
N ALA A 38 13.36 0.62 -7.79
CA ALA A 38 13.78 1.96 -8.17
C ALA A 38 13.09 2.41 -9.48
N VAL A 39 13.07 1.56 -10.51
CA VAL A 39 12.40 1.85 -11.79
C VAL A 39 10.90 2.05 -11.58
N ARG A 40 10.26 1.17 -10.82
CA ARG A 40 8.83 1.28 -10.51
C ARG A 40 8.47 2.60 -9.84
N PHE A 41 9.22 3.00 -8.81
CA PHE A 41 8.98 4.27 -8.14
C PHE A 41 9.30 5.47 -9.01
N PHE A 42 10.33 5.38 -9.85
CA PHE A 42 10.66 6.46 -10.78
C PHE A 42 9.56 6.66 -11.82
N VAL A 43 9.06 5.59 -12.42
CA VAL A 43 7.92 5.66 -13.37
C VAL A 43 6.66 6.18 -12.67
N GLY A 44 6.38 5.70 -11.44
CA GLY A 44 5.27 6.21 -10.62
C GLY A 44 5.40 7.70 -10.33
N PHE A 45 6.60 8.17 -9.99
CA PHE A 45 6.87 9.60 -9.80
C PHE A 45 6.61 10.40 -11.07
N LEU A 46 7.11 9.96 -12.22
CA LEU A 46 6.89 10.64 -13.50
C LEU A 46 5.40 10.71 -13.89
N ALA A 47 4.62 9.70 -13.53
CA ALA A 47 3.18 9.69 -13.78
C ALA A 47 2.39 10.64 -12.86
N VAL A 48 2.77 10.71 -11.58
CA VAL A 48 2.03 11.48 -10.58
C VAL A 48 2.49 12.94 -10.51
N ALA A 49 3.77 13.23 -10.73
CA ALA A 49 4.32 14.57 -10.60
C ALA A 49 3.60 15.63 -11.46
N PRO A 50 3.33 15.39 -12.77
CA PRO A 50 2.61 16.38 -13.59
C PRO A 50 1.20 16.63 -13.07
N LEU A 51 0.51 15.58 -12.62
CA LEU A 51 -0.84 15.69 -12.05
C LEU A 51 -0.82 16.51 -10.76
N ALA A 52 0.15 16.25 -9.87
CA ALA A 52 0.33 17.03 -8.66
C ALA A 52 0.59 18.51 -8.97
N PHE A 53 1.50 18.82 -9.91
CA PHE A 53 1.78 20.19 -10.30
C PHE A 53 0.56 20.92 -10.88
N ILE A 54 -0.28 20.23 -11.67
CA ILE A 54 -1.46 20.83 -12.30
C ILE A 54 -2.58 21.06 -11.28
N PHE A 55 -2.84 20.06 -10.42
CA PHE A 55 -3.98 20.10 -9.49
C PHE A 55 -3.67 20.85 -8.20
N GLU A 56 -2.46 20.72 -7.64
CA GLU A 56 -2.11 21.38 -6.39
C GLU A 56 -1.80 22.88 -6.53
N ARG A 57 -1.32 23.34 -7.69
CA ARG A 57 -1.11 24.78 -7.92
C ARG A 57 -2.35 25.64 -7.68
N LYS A 58 -3.55 25.04 -7.81
CA LYS A 58 -4.83 25.73 -7.55
C LYS A 58 -5.30 25.66 -6.09
N ASN A 59 -4.79 24.71 -5.29
CA ASN A 59 -5.37 24.38 -3.98
C ASN A 59 -4.36 24.31 -2.83
N ILE A 60 -3.13 24.80 -2.99
CA ILE A 60 -2.20 24.87 -1.85
C ILE A 60 -2.82 25.83 -0.84
N SER A 61 -3.46 25.25 0.17
CA SER A 61 -4.04 25.98 1.28
C SER A 61 -2.94 26.78 1.97
N LYS A 62 -3.21 28.04 2.29
CA LYS A 62 -2.28 28.93 3.00
C LYS A 62 -1.72 28.31 4.31
N SER A 63 -2.38 27.30 4.85
CA SER A 63 -1.93 26.53 6.01
C SER A 63 -0.70 25.65 5.73
N VAL A 64 -0.57 25.09 4.52
CA VAL A 64 0.59 24.28 4.12
C VAL A 64 1.83 25.15 3.93
N GLN A 65 1.65 26.36 3.38
CA GLN A 65 2.75 27.32 3.26
C GLN A 65 3.29 27.82 4.61
N ARG A 66 2.48 27.78 5.66
CA ARG A 66 2.85 28.32 6.98
C ARG A 66 3.84 27.43 7.72
N ASN A 67 3.90 26.11 7.44
CA ASN A 67 4.81 25.20 8.13
C ASN A 67 5.53 24.23 7.18
N GLN A 68 6.26 24.81 6.22
CA GLN A 68 6.97 24.07 5.17
C GLN A 68 7.96 23.03 5.74
N LYS A 69 8.63 23.34 6.85
CA LYS A 69 9.58 22.41 7.50
C LYS A 69 8.89 21.16 8.04
N GLU A 70 7.75 21.34 8.70
CA GLU A 70 6.98 20.23 9.25
C GLU A 70 6.41 19.35 8.13
N PHE A 71 5.88 19.97 7.08
CA PHE A 71 5.40 19.25 5.90
C PHE A 71 6.53 18.43 5.24
N THR A 72 7.71 19.03 5.06
CA THR A 72 8.86 18.34 4.47
C THR A 72 9.32 17.16 5.35
N ASN A 73 9.40 17.37 6.67
CA ASN A 73 9.78 16.31 7.59
C ASN A 73 8.80 15.14 7.59
N LEU A 74 7.50 15.43 7.58
CA LEU A 74 6.46 14.40 7.48
C LEU A 74 6.51 13.67 6.13
N ALA A 75 6.70 14.40 5.03
CA ALA A 75 6.83 13.80 3.71
C ALA A 75 8.06 12.89 3.61
N LEU A 76 9.20 13.30 4.17
CA LEU A 76 10.40 12.48 4.24
C LEU A 76 10.19 11.23 5.11
N LEU A 77 9.54 11.37 6.26
CA LEU A 77 9.24 10.25 7.14
C LEU A 77 8.34 9.21 6.46
N ILE A 78 7.28 9.67 5.80
CA ILE A 78 6.35 8.81 5.06
C ILE A 78 7.08 8.15 3.88
N GLY A 79 7.85 8.92 3.10
CA GLY A 79 8.61 8.42 1.96
C GLY A 79 9.64 7.38 2.37
N LEU A 80 10.37 7.61 3.46
CA LEU A 80 11.35 6.65 4.00
C LEU A 80 10.66 5.37 4.48
N SER A 81 9.54 5.49 5.19
CA SER A 81 8.77 4.33 5.67
C SER A 81 8.24 3.48 4.51
N LEU A 82 7.71 4.12 3.46
CA LEU A 82 7.26 3.44 2.24
C LEU A 82 8.42 2.77 1.50
N PHE A 83 9.57 3.44 1.41
CA PHE A 83 10.77 2.88 0.79
C PHE A 83 11.23 1.62 1.53
N LEU A 84 11.38 1.69 2.85
CA LEU A 84 11.80 0.56 3.67
C LEU A 84 10.79 -0.60 3.57
N GLY A 85 9.49 -0.30 3.70
CA GLY A 85 8.45 -1.32 3.59
C GLY A 85 8.44 -2.01 2.23
N SER A 86 8.53 -1.25 1.14
CA SER A 86 8.56 -1.82 -0.21
C SER A 86 9.87 -2.56 -0.52
N ALA A 87 11.00 -2.09 -0.02
CA ALA A 87 12.29 -2.76 -0.20
C ALA A 87 12.30 -4.12 0.53
N LEU A 88 11.83 -4.17 1.78
CA LEU A 88 11.72 -5.41 2.53
C LEU A 88 10.71 -6.39 1.89
N GLN A 89 9.58 -5.90 1.41
CA GLN A 89 8.59 -6.70 0.70
C GLN A 89 9.17 -7.29 -0.60
N GLN A 90 9.94 -6.50 -1.33
CA GLN A 90 10.55 -6.92 -2.58
C GLN A 90 11.61 -8.01 -2.35
N VAL A 91 12.41 -7.86 -1.27
CA VAL A 91 13.37 -8.90 -0.86
C VAL A 91 12.65 -10.16 -0.38
N ALA A 92 11.54 -10.02 0.34
CA ALA A 92 10.77 -11.16 0.81
C ALA A 92 10.24 -12.05 -0.34
N LEU A 93 9.86 -11.44 -1.48
CA LEU A 93 9.44 -12.17 -2.68
C LEU A 93 10.53 -13.09 -3.26
N LEU A 94 11.79 -12.87 -2.97
CA LEU A 94 12.88 -13.77 -3.38
C LEU A 94 12.94 -15.07 -2.55
N TYR A 95 12.31 -15.08 -1.38
CA TYR A 95 12.39 -16.17 -0.41
C TYR A 95 11.05 -16.84 -0.12
N THR A 96 9.97 -16.35 -0.70
CA THR A 96 8.63 -16.89 -0.45
C THR A 96 7.75 -16.74 -1.69
N ASP A 97 6.74 -17.59 -1.79
CA ASP A 97 5.77 -17.53 -2.88
C ASP A 97 4.95 -16.24 -2.85
N VAL A 98 4.53 -15.79 -4.03
CA VAL A 98 3.71 -14.57 -4.22
C VAL A 98 2.45 -14.58 -3.34
N ALA A 99 1.79 -15.75 -3.21
CA ALA A 99 0.60 -15.90 -2.38
C ALA A 99 0.88 -15.64 -0.90
N ASN A 100 2.00 -16.15 -0.38
CA ASN A 100 2.42 -15.93 0.99
C ASN A 100 2.81 -14.46 1.23
N ALA A 101 3.57 -13.86 0.32
CA ALA A 101 3.93 -12.44 0.40
C ALA A 101 2.70 -11.53 0.39
N ALA A 102 1.72 -11.82 -0.48
CA ALA A 102 0.45 -11.10 -0.53
C ALA A 102 -0.34 -11.27 0.78
N PHE A 103 -0.41 -12.49 1.34
CA PHE A 103 -1.07 -12.74 2.62
C PHE A 103 -0.46 -11.94 3.76
N PHE A 104 0.86 -11.98 3.93
CA PHE A 104 1.54 -11.20 4.97
C PHE A 104 1.35 -9.68 4.77
N THR A 105 1.31 -9.23 3.52
CA THR A 105 1.03 -7.83 3.24
C THR A 105 -0.39 -7.44 3.68
N ILE A 106 -1.40 -8.25 3.37
CA ILE A 106 -2.79 -7.99 3.77
C ILE A 106 -2.94 -7.96 5.31
N PHE A 107 -2.05 -8.60 6.04
CA PHE A 107 -2.11 -8.66 7.51
C PHE A 107 -2.00 -7.28 8.18
N TYR A 108 -1.49 -6.24 7.49
CA TYR A 108 -1.54 -4.88 8.02
C TYR A 108 -2.98 -4.36 8.21
N VAL A 109 -3.94 -4.86 7.43
CA VAL A 109 -5.34 -4.41 7.49
C VAL A 109 -5.95 -4.64 8.88
N PRO A 110 -5.88 -5.83 9.48
CA PRO A 110 -6.29 -6.02 10.86
C PRO A 110 -5.40 -5.29 11.87
N MET A 111 -4.11 -5.11 11.61
CA MET A 111 -3.21 -4.43 12.55
C MET A 111 -3.53 -2.95 12.74
N VAL A 112 -3.97 -2.25 11.70
CA VAL A 112 -4.25 -0.81 11.76
C VAL A 112 -5.27 -0.43 12.84
N PRO A 113 -6.47 -1.05 12.95
CA PRO A 113 -7.40 -0.72 14.01
C PRO A 113 -6.86 -1.00 15.41
N PHE A 114 -6.04 -2.05 15.60
CA PHE A 114 -5.39 -2.31 16.89
C PHE A 114 -4.40 -1.20 17.23
N ILE A 115 -3.56 -0.77 16.29
CA ILE A 115 -2.61 0.33 16.49
C ILE A 115 -3.36 1.62 16.85
N ILE A 116 -4.43 1.95 16.12
CA ILE A 116 -5.26 3.12 16.40
C ILE A 116 -5.87 3.03 17.82
N PHE A 117 -6.36 1.88 18.22
CA PHE A 117 -6.91 1.67 19.57
C PHE A 117 -5.85 1.93 20.65
N PHE A 118 -4.64 1.37 20.51
CA PHE A 118 -3.56 1.56 21.48
C PHE A 118 -3.04 3.00 21.54
N MET A 119 -2.87 3.64 20.37
CA MET A 119 -2.31 5.01 20.30
C MET A 119 -3.31 6.09 20.69
N TYR A 120 -4.54 5.98 20.23
CA TYR A 120 -5.55 7.04 20.40
C TYR A 120 -6.65 6.70 21.41
N LYS A 121 -6.65 5.47 21.96
CA LYS A 121 -7.68 4.95 22.88
C LYS A 121 -9.12 5.11 22.35
N LYS A 122 -9.29 5.19 21.03
CA LYS A 122 -10.60 5.27 20.41
C LYS A 122 -11.20 3.88 20.26
N PRO A 123 -12.48 3.68 20.63
CA PRO A 123 -13.12 2.37 20.51
C PRO A 123 -13.17 1.95 19.03
N ILE A 124 -12.83 0.69 18.76
CA ILE A 124 -12.94 0.10 17.44
C ILE A 124 -14.43 -0.13 17.16
N HIS A 125 -14.92 0.40 16.03
CA HIS A 125 -16.31 0.19 15.63
C HIS A 125 -16.57 -1.29 15.34
N TRP A 126 -17.72 -1.80 15.81
CA TRP A 126 -18.07 -3.22 15.65
C TRP A 126 -18.01 -3.74 14.22
N SER A 127 -18.34 -2.90 13.23
CA SER A 127 -18.26 -3.20 11.78
C SER A 127 -16.88 -3.67 11.30
N ILE A 128 -15.81 -3.38 12.03
CA ILE A 128 -14.44 -3.72 11.63
C ILE A 128 -14.17 -5.22 11.85
N TRP A 129 -14.76 -5.83 12.87
CA TRP A 129 -14.50 -7.22 13.23
C TRP A 129 -14.85 -8.24 12.13
N PRO A 130 -16.05 -8.16 11.48
CA PRO A 130 -16.36 -9.02 10.35
C PRO A 130 -15.36 -8.87 9.18
N SER A 131 -14.92 -7.64 8.89
CA SER A 131 -13.97 -7.35 7.83
C SER A 131 -12.59 -7.95 8.12
N VAL A 132 -12.12 -7.84 9.37
CA VAL A 132 -10.87 -8.46 9.84
C VAL A 132 -10.95 -9.97 9.71
N LEU A 133 -12.06 -10.58 10.13
CA LEU A 133 -12.24 -12.03 10.09
C LEU A 133 -12.26 -12.55 8.65
N LEU A 134 -12.98 -11.87 7.75
CA LEU A 134 -13.00 -12.19 6.31
C LEU A 134 -11.62 -12.04 5.66
N CYS A 135 -10.86 -11.01 6.05
CA CYS A 135 -9.51 -10.79 5.55
C CYS A 135 -8.57 -11.94 5.95
N VAL A 136 -8.59 -12.34 7.22
CA VAL A 136 -7.76 -13.45 7.73
C VAL A 136 -8.16 -14.78 7.10
N MET A 137 -9.47 -15.07 7.02
CA MET A 137 -9.97 -16.28 6.37
C MET A 137 -9.61 -16.33 4.89
N GLY A 138 -9.78 -15.24 4.16
CA GLY A 138 -9.43 -15.16 2.74
C GLY A 138 -7.94 -15.40 2.50
N GLY A 139 -7.09 -14.82 3.32
CA GLY A 139 -5.64 -15.05 3.25
C GLY A 139 -5.26 -16.48 3.59
N TYR A 140 -5.85 -17.06 4.63
CA TYR A 140 -5.62 -18.46 5.01
C TYR A 140 -6.02 -19.42 3.89
N LEU A 141 -7.17 -19.21 3.26
CA LEU A 141 -7.58 -20.03 2.12
C LEU A 141 -6.62 -19.89 0.94
N LEU A 142 -6.16 -18.67 0.65
CA LEU A 142 -5.21 -18.44 -0.44
C LEU A 142 -3.91 -19.23 -0.25
N THR A 143 -3.32 -19.20 0.94
CA THR A 143 -2.07 -19.91 1.22
C THR A 143 -2.24 -21.45 1.19
N ASN A 144 -3.36 -21.98 1.70
CA ASN A 144 -3.60 -23.41 1.69
C ASN A 144 -3.92 -23.97 0.29
N PHE A 145 -4.64 -23.22 -0.54
CA PHE A 145 -4.89 -23.64 -1.92
C PHE A 145 -3.60 -23.70 -2.74
N TYR A 146 -2.69 -22.76 -2.52
CA TYR A 146 -1.43 -22.70 -3.26
C TYR A 146 -0.42 -23.78 -2.80
N SER A 147 -0.43 -24.14 -1.52
CA SER A 147 0.45 -25.20 -0.99
C SER A 147 -0.04 -26.63 -1.30
N ALA A 148 -1.26 -26.78 -1.80
CA ALA A 148 -1.86 -28.08 -2.14
C ALA A 148 -1.72 -28.46 -3.62
N THR A 149 -1.18 -27.55 -4.46
CA THR A 149 -0.85 -27.78 -5.88
C THR A 149 0.65 -27.85 -6.08
#